data_cff9e73195d4199274aa707f05249b25
#
_entry.id   cff9e73195d4199274aa707f05249b25
#
_cell.length_a   1.000
_cell.length_b   1.000
_cell.length_c   1.000
_cell.angle_alpha   90.00
_cell.angle_beta   90.00
_cell.angle_gamma   90.00
#
_symmetry.space_group_name_H-M   'P 1'
#
loop_
_entity.id
_entity.type
_entity.pdbx_description
1 polymer ?
#
loop_
_entity_poly.entity_id
_entity_poly.type
_entity_poly.pdbx_seq_one_letter_code
_entity_poly.pdbx_strand_id
1 'polypeptide(L)'
;ELLKGIMGDISSETKDKGAKKSSGASATVYADEAINALVIRAEPSVLKETEEIIRQLDIRRAQVLIEAAIVEIGDANTKGLGVQWAMYDPGGSIPGAITNFSDVGVSASSVLSAIAADDGSAVGQVATGGLTFGFGGTNGGVSWGALIQALDSNADANLLSTPKIITMDNQESSIIVGQNIPIKTGESTTSGDGTSNPFTTITREDIGVKLLVTPSISEGNLVRLEITQEISSIADSTEVTTDVVTQKREIKTNVLADDGETIVLGGLITEDYKTRVSKVPFLGDIPWVGALFRSTETQRVKTNLLVFLRPTILRNKEQARQVSEEKFNALWELNLGIKEDRGRIRERSEGEIIPRPALESLFEGNRLNDTIPEKEEVTEGEE
;
A
#
# COMPACT_ATOMS: atom_id res chain seq x y z
N GLU A 1 9.06 28.53 -28.48
CA GLU A 1 10.48 28.70 -28.10
C GLU A 1 11.42 28.07 -29.15
N LEU A 2 11.27 26.78 -29.54
CA LEU A 2 12.13 26.08 -30.52
C LEU A 2 12.16 26.81 -31.89
N LEU A 3 11.01 27.20 -32.43
CA LEU A 3 10.91 27.95 -33.71
C LEU A 3 11.57 29.32 -33.61
N LYS A 4 11.47 30.02 -32.46
CA LYS A 4 12.18 31.30 -32.25
C LYS A 4 13.69 31.07 -32.18
N GLY A 5 14.18 29.97 -31.61
CA GLY A 5 15.58 29.62 -31.60
C GLY A 5 16.17 29.35 -32.99
N ILE A 6 15.52 28.51 -33.77
CA ILE A 6 15.92 28.15 -35.14
C ILE A 6 15.93 29.40 -36.06
N MET A 7 14.93 30.25 -35.94
CA MET A 7 14.83 31.47 -36.77
C MET A 7 15.73 32.61 -36.26
N GLY A 8 16.08 32.61 -34.96
CA GLY A 8 17.06 33.53 -34.38
C GLY A 8 18.50 33.29 -34.86
N ASP A 9 18.89 32.04 -35.07
CA ASP A 9 20.21 31.65 -35.56
C ASP A 9 20.39 32.00 -37.05
N ILE A 10 19.34 31.91 -37.86
CA ILE A 10 19.39 32.35 -39.29
C ILE A 10 19.68 33.86 -39.40
N SER A 11 19.35 34.66 -38.38
CA SER A 11 19.61 36.09 -38.35
C SER A 11 20.92 36.50 -37.69
N SER A 12 21.64 35.59 -37.02
CA SER A 12 22.86 35.90 -36.27
C SER A 12 24.18 35.51 -36.95
N GLU A 13 24.17 34.82 -38.08
CA GLU A 13 25.40 34.35 -38.75
C GLU A 13 26.06 35.35 -39.69
N THR A 14 25.80 36.66 -39.55
CA THR A 14 26.56 37.67 -40.32
C THR A 14 27.00 38.84 -39.46
N LYS A 15 27.87 38.57 -38.46
CA LYS A 15 28.76 39.59 -37.89
C LYS A 15 30.20 39.33 -38.30
N ASP A 16 30.47 39.44 -39.60
CA ASP A 16 31.83 39.71 -40.06
C ASP A 16 31.87 41.08 -40.78
N LYS A 17 32.93 41.81 -40.48
CA LYS A 17 33.12 43.20 -40.82
C LYS A 17 33.29 43.36 -42.33
N GLY A 18 32.35 43.99 -43.00
CA GLY A 18 32.68 44.67 -44.23
C GLY A 18 31.92 44.29 -45.52
N ALA A 19 30.69 43.86 -45.50
CA ALA A 19 29.91 43.69 -46.73
C ALA A 19 28.48 44.18 -46.58
N LYS A 20 28.00 44.85 -47.62
CA LYS A 20 26.68 45.42 -47.86
C LYS A 20 25.54 44.73 -47.12
N LYS A 21 24.64 45.54 -46.48
CA LYS A 21 23.31 45.15 -46.03
C LYS A 21 22.63 44.21 -47.05
N SER A 22 22.77 42.91 -46.90
CA SER A 22 21.80 41.99 -47.39
C SER A 22 20.63 42.05 -46.39
N SER A 23 19.45 42.37 -46.84
CA SER A 23 18.23 42.34 -46.10
C SER A 23 17.97 40.86 -45.73
N GLY A 24 18.51 40.42 -44.60
CA GLY A 24 18.21 39.13 -44.05
C GLY A 24 16.70 39.05 -43.81
N ALA A 25 16.07 38.10 -44.44
CA ALA A 25 14.64 37.86 -44.32
C ALA A 25 14.33 37.60 -42.85
N SER A 26 13.86 38.62 -42.14
CA SER A 26 13.47 38.47 -40.73
C SER A 26 12.10 37.81 -40.66
N ALA A 27 12.07 36.57 -40.22
CA ALA A 27 10.83 35.89 -39.91
C ALA A 27 10.40 36.21 -38.48
N THR A 28 9.13 36.48 -38.28
CA THR A 28 8.55 36.74 -36.95
C THR A 28 7.47 35.74 -36.69
N VAL A 29 7.56 34.98 -35.56
CA VAL A 29 6.61 33.97 -35.15
C VAL A 29 5.95 34.40 -33.85
N TYR A 30 4.63 34.45 -33.85
CA TYR A 30 3.79 34.66 -32.68
C TYR A 30 2.95 33.42 -32.45
N ALA A 31 2.95 32.88 -31.21
CA ALA A 31 2.06 31.80 -30.78
C ALA A 31 0.88 32.41 -30.01
N ASP A 32 -0.32 32.01 -30.40
CA ASP A 32 -1.54 32.27 -29.64
C ASP A 32 -2.02 30.96 -29.01
N GLU A 33 -1.84 30.85 -27.69
CA GLU A 33 -2.19 29.67 -26.94
C GLU A 33 -3.71 29.49 -26.79
N ALA A 34 -4.48 30.60 -26.84
CA ALA A 34 -5.93 30.54 -26.64
C ALA A 34 -6.66 29.84 -27.78
N ILE A 35 -6.18 30.03 -29.01
CA ILE A 35 -6.76 29.45 -30.23
C ILE A 35 -5.86 28.36 -30.84
N ASN A 36 -4.77 27.99 -30.13
CA ASN A 36 -3.78 27.00 -30.58
C ASN A 36 -3.29 27.27 -32.03
N ALA A 37 -2.93 28.51 -32.32
CA ALA A 37 -2.52 28.96 -33.64
C ALA A 37 -1.14 29.64 -33.62
N LEU A 38 -0.45 29.57 -34.77
CA LEU A 38 0.80 30.26 -35.01
C LEU A 38 0.59 31.33 -36.10
N VAL A 39 0.98 32.54 -35.81
CA VAL A 39 1.01 33.64 -36.80
C VAL A 39 2.46 33.85 -37.24
N ILE A 40 2.74 33.57 -38.50
CA ILE A 40 4.09 33.64 -39.04
C ILE A 40 4.11 34.77 -40.11
N ARG A 41 5.03 35.70 -39.98
CA ARG A 41 5.33 36.73 -40.94
C ARG A 41 6.75 36.55 -41.44
N ALA A 42 6.91 36.13 -42.67
CA ALA A 42 8.21 35.89 -43.28
C ALA A 42 8.17 36.11 -44.77
N GLU A 43 9.32 36.12 -45.46
CA GLU A 43 9.42 36.09 -46.89
C GLU A 43 8.87 34.75 -47.44
N PRO A 44 8.29 34.73 -48.67
CA PRO A 44 7.64 33.55 -49.23
C PRO A 44 8.50 32.28 -49.29
N SER A 45 9.81 32.42 -49.46
CA SER A 45 10.78 31.30 -49.43
C SER A 45 10.90 30.71 -48.04
N VAL A 46 11.08 31.53 -47.01
CA VAL A 46 11.21 31.16 -45.60
C VAL A 46 9.87 30.64 -45.05
N LEU A 47 8.75 31.19 -45.54
CA LEU A 47 7.43 30.73 -45.12
C LEU A 47 7.20 29.26 -45.49
N LYS A 48 7.55 28.86 -46.72
CA LYS A 48 7.45 27.46 -47.16
C LYS A 48 8.33 26.51 -46.38
N GLU A 49 9.55 26.91 -46.08
CA GLU A 49 10.47 26.13 -45.26
C GLU A 49 9.94 25.97 -43.83
N THR A 50 9.42 27.07 -43.26
CA THR A 50 8.82 27.04 -41.91
C THR A 50 7.56 26.18 -41.86
N GLU A 51 6.73 26.23 -42.92
CA GLU A 51 5.53 25.38 -43.02
C GLU A 51 5.89 23.90 -43.05
N GLU A 52 6.95 23.55 -43.79
CA GLU A 52 7.45 22.18 -43.86
C GLU A 52 7.98 21.69 -42.48
N ILE A 53 8.73 22.53 -41.77
CA ILE A 53 9.21 22.26 -40.43
C ILE A 53 8.04 22.08 -39.46
N ILE A 54 7.03 22.95 -39.51
CA ILE A 54 5.85 22.84 -38.65
C ILE A 54 5.11 21.56 -38.94
N ARG A 55 4.92 21.17 -40.21
CA ARG A 55 4.26 19.92 -40.59
C ARG A 55 4.98 18.68 -40.06
N GLN A 56 6.31 18.72 -39.92
CA GLN A 56 7.09 17.66 -39.34
C GLN A 56 7.01 17.65 -37.81
N LEU A 57 6.83 18.80 -37.18
CA LEU A 57 6.74 18.94 -35.72
C LEU A 57 5.31 18.75 -35.20
N ASP A 58 4.28 19.06 -36.00
CA ASP A 58 2.87 18.92 -35.62
C ASP A 58 2.39 17.49 -35.81
N ILE A 59 3.03 16.58 -35.08
CA ILE A 59 2.66 15.18 -35.01
C ILE A 59 1.96 14.88 -33.68
N ARG A 60 0.99 13.97 -33.72
CA ARG A 60 0.33 13.52 -32.51
C ARG A 60 1.33 12.84 -31.60
N ARG A 61 1.48 13.37 -30.37
CA ARG A 61 2.33 12.75 -29.37
C ARG A 61 1.73 11.40 -28.94
N ALA A 62 2.57 10.39 -28.83
CA ALA A 62 2.17 9.12 -28.30
C ALA A 62 1.86 9.24 -26.80
N GLN A 63 1.00 8.35 -26.31
CA GLN A 63 0.72 8.20 -24.89
C GLN A 63 1.34 6.90 -24.40
N VAL A 64 1.66 6.83 -23.14
CA VAL A 64 2.15 5.61 -22.50
C VAL A 64 1.21 5.27 -21.35
N LEU A 65 0.63 4.07 -21.40
CA LEU A 65 -0.02 3.47 -20.25
C LEU A 65 1.06 2.82 -19.39
N ILE A 66 1.10 3.19 -18.14
CA ILE A 66 2.04 2.66 -17.16
C ILE A 66 1.24 1.92 -16.11
N GLU A 67 1.52 0.62 -15.99
CA GLU A 67 0.93 -0.26 -14.99
C GLU A 67 2.04 -0.69 -14.03
N ALA A 68 1.92 -0.34 -12.76
CA ALA A 68 2.78 -0.88 -11.73
C ALA A 68 2.06 -1.99 -10.98
N ALA A 69 2.80 -2.96 -10.45
CA ALA A 69 2.29 -3.98 -9.56
C ALA A 69 3.24 -4.12 -8.37
N ILE A 70 2.70 -3.93 -7.19
CA ILE A 70 3.43 -3.99 -5.94
C ILE A 70 2.89 -5.20 -5.18
N VAL A 71 3.77 -6.15 -4.92
CA VAL A 71 3.44 -7.39 -4.22
C VAL A 71 4.23 -7.43 -2.93
N GLU A 72 3.55 -7.52 -1.81
CA GLU A 72 4.16 -7.73 -0.50
C GLU A 72 3.56 -8.97 0.13
N ILE A 73 4.41 -9.93 0.45
CA ILE A 73 4.02 -11.19 1.10
C ILE A 73 4.73 -11.24 2.45
N GLY A 74 3.94 -11.27 3.51
CA GLY A 74 4.38 -11.44 4.88
C GLY A 74 4.02 -12.82 5.39
N ASP A 75 4.95 -13.47 6.09
CA ASP A 75 4.78 -14.71 6.81
C ASP A 75 5.35 -14.50 8.23
N ALA A 76 4.49 -14.57 9.22
CA ALA A 76 4.86 -14.44 10.62
C ALA A 76 4.51 -15.72 11.36
N ASN A 77 5.53 -16.41 11.87
CA ASN A 77 5.38 -17.63 12.63
C ASN A 77 5.90 -17.40 14.05
N THR A 78 5.07 -17.69 15.04
CA THR A 78 5.43 -17.60 16.46
C THR A 78 5.19 -18.94 17.13
N LYS A 79 6.23 -19.51 17.70
CA LYS A 79 6.18 -20.76 18.48
C LYS A 79 6.65 -20.52 19.89
N GLY A 80 5.85 -20.91 20.84
CA GLY A 80 6.14 -20.77 22.25
C GLY A 80 5.90 -22.07 23.00
N LEU A 81 6.82 -22.44 23.87
CA LEU A 81 6.66 -23.54 24.82
C LEU A 81 7.27 -23.14 26.16
N GLY A 82 6.47 -23.16 27.20
CA GLY A 82 6.90 -22.78 28.54
C GLY A 82 6.25 -23.59 29.61
N VAL A 83 7.00 -23.84 30.70
CA VAL A 83 6.49 -24.45 31.92
C VAL A 83 6.79 -23.53 33.10
N GLN A 84 5.75 -23.21 33.85
CA GLN A 84 5.83 -22.32 35.01
C GLN A 84 5.37 -23.08 36.25
N TRP A 85 5.99 -22.78 37.38
CA TRP A 85 5.71 -23.40 38.66
C TRP A 85 5.36 -22.34 39.69
N ALA A 86 4.40 -22.65 40.53
CA ALA A 86 4.07 -21.84 41.68
C ALA A 86 3.92 -22.73 42.93
N MET A 87 4.49 -22.32 44.04
CA MET A 87 4.35 -22.96 45.33
C MET A 87 4.11 -21.88 46.38
N TYR A 88 3.09 -22.06 47.21
CA TYR A 88 2.69 -21.12 48.22
C TYR A 88 2.27 -21.84 49.50
N ASP A 89 2.82 -21.40 50.64
CA ASP A 89 2.47 -21.88 51.96
C ASP A 89 1.82 -20.76 52.76
N PRO A 90 0.48 -20.74 52.93
CA PRO A 90 -0.20 -19.73 53.75
C PRO A 90 0.18 -19.78 55.23
N GLY A 91 0.72 -20.93 55.73
CA GLY A 91 1.21 -21.09 57.11
C GLY A 91 2.60 -20.50 57.36
N GLY A 92 3.32 -20.09 56.28
CA GLY A 92 4.65 -19.48 56.37
C GLY A 92 5.78 -20.43 56.83
N SER A 93 5.54 -21.74 56.84
CA SER A 93 6.53 -22.75 57.26
C SER A 93 7.55 -23.04 56.16
N ILE A 94 7.18 -22.79 54.88
CA ILE A 94 8.03 -22.96 53.71
C ILE A 94 8.03 -21.67 52.89
N PRO A 95 9.19 -21.18 52.42
CA PRO A 95 9.22 -20.03 51.55
C PRO A 95 8.48 -20.31 50.23
N GLY A 96 7.57 -19.40 49.82
CA GLY A 96 6.90 -19.47 48.54
C GLY A 96 7.90 -19.32 47.38
N ALA A 97 7.70 -20.07 46.31
CA ALA A 97 8.49 -20.00 45.08
C ALA A 97 7.57 -19.89 43.89
N ILE A 98 7.89 -19.01 42.97
CA ILE A 98 7.14 -18.82 41.70
C ILE A 98 8.11 -18.60 40.57
N THR A 99 7.89 -19.30 39.47
CA THR A 99 8.51 -18.97 38.18
C THR A 99 7.51 -18.18 37.37
N ASN A 100 7.92 -17.05 36.84
CA ASN A 100 7.07 -16.19 36.05
C ASN A 100 7.74 -15.89 34.70
N PHE A 101 7.26 -16.53 33.66
CA PHE A 101 7.68 -16.30 32.27
C PHE A 101 6.50 -15.73 31.48
N SER A 102 6.48 -14.41 31.29
CA SER A 102 5.41 -13.71 30.59
C SER A 102 5.51 -13.82 29.06
N ASP A 103 6.55 -14.49 28.56
CA ASP A 103 6.87 -14.54 27.13
C ASP A 103 5.91 -15.42 26.32
N VAL A 104 5.21 -16.36 26.95
CA VAL A 104 4.35 -17.35 26.26
C VAL A 104 2.86 -17.20 26.65
N GLY A 105 2.45 -16.09 27.21
CA GLY A 105 1.04 -15.81 27.50
C GLY A 105 0.77 -15.61 28.99
N VAL A 106 0.04 -16.55 29.64
CA VAL A 106 -0.40 -16.36 31.03
C VAL A 106 0.73 -16.61 32.02
N SER A 107 0.87 -15.75 33.02
CA SER A 107 1.83 -15.96 34.09
C SER A 107 1.25 -16.86 35.18
N ALA A 108 2.11 -17.71 35.82
CA ALA A 108 1.69 -18.54 36.93
C ALA A 108 1.20 -17.70 38.14
N SER A 109 1.69 -16.47 38.29
CA SER A 109 1.23 -15.53 39.30
C SER A 109 -0.22 -15.09 39.11
N SER A 110 -0.65 -14.82 37.84
CA SER A 110 -2.02 -14.44 37.57
C SER A 110 -3.00 -15.62 37.80
N VAL A 111 -2.60 -16.83 37.46
CA VAL A 111 -3.40 -18.04 37.75
C VAL A 111 -3.51 -18.25 39.23
N LEU A 112 -2.40 -18.14 39.97
CA LEU A 112 -2.39 -18.33 41.44
C LEU A 112 -3.28 -17.25 42.13
N SER A 113 -3.24 -15.99 41.66
CA SER A 113 -4.11 -14.95 42.21
C SER A 113 -5.59 -15.20 41.94
N ALA A 114 -5.93 -15.79 40.79
CA ALA A 114 -7.29 -16.17 40.45
C ALA A 114 -7.80 -17.34 41.33
N ILE A 115 -6.93 -18.35 41.58
CA ILE A 115 -7.23 -19.47 42.49
C ILE A 115 -7.39 -18.97 43.93
N ALA A 116 -6.52 -18.06 44.38
CA ALA A 116 -6.56 -17.52 45.74
C ALA A 116 -7.81 -16.62 45.98
N ALA A 117 -8.38 -16.06 44.95
CA ALA A 117 -9.61 -15.26 44.98
C ALA A 117 -10.89 -16.14 44.97
N ASP A 118 -10.76 -17.49 44.93
CA ASP A 118 -11.86 -18.45 44.80
C ASP A 118 -12.79 -18.18 43.61
N ASP A 119 -12.24 -17.52 42.56
CA ASP A 119 -12.94 -17.19 41.33
C ASP A 119 -12.54 -18.15 40.21
N GLY A 120 -13.18 -19.32 40.15
CA GLY A 120 -12.96 -20.32 39.12
C GLY A 120 -13.20 -19.80 37.69
N SER A 121 -13.96 -18.70 37.53
CA SER A 121 -14.21 -18.08 36.24
C SER A 121 -13.00 -17.26 35.77
N ALA A 122 -12.21 -16.74 36.67
CA ALA A 122 -11.02 -15.91 36.36
C ALA A 122 -9.91 -16.73 35.69
N VAL A 123 -9.82 -18.02 35.96
CA VAL A 123 -8.84 -18.93 35.31
C VAL A 123 -9.11 -19.03 33.79
N GLY A 124 -10.37 -19.08 33.39
CA GLY A 124 -10.77 -19.12 31.97
C GLY A 124 -10.52 -17.79 31.21
N GLN A 125 -10.55 -16.65 31.90
CA GLN A 125 -10.31 -15.33 31.28
C GLN A 125 -8.83 -15.00 31.10
N VAL A 126 -7.95 -15.70 31.81
CA VAL A 126 -6.50 -15.46 31.78
C VAL A 126 -5.84 -16.23 30.62
N ALA A 127 -6.51 -17.23 30.03
CA ALA A 127 -5.96 -18.02 28.92
C ALA A 127 -6.06 -17.23 27.61
N THR A 128 -4.99 -16.59 27.21
CA THR A 128 -4.87 -15.84 25.95
C THR A 128 -4.04 -16.61 24.93
N GLY A 129 -4.73 -17.33 24.02
CA GLY A 129 -4.12 -18.02 22.89
C GLY A 129 -3.33 -19.31 23.23
N GLY A 130 -3.31 -20.25 22.29
CA GLY A 130 -2.59 -21.50 22.41
C GLY A 130 -3.22 -22.53 23.39
N LEU A 131 -2.46 -23.57 23.71
CA LEU A 131 -2.84 -24.60 24.62
C LEU A 131 -2.24 -24.34 25.99
N THR A 132 -3.08 -24.29 27.03
CA THR A 132 -2.67 -24.07 28.42
C THR A 132 -3.20 -25.18 29.28
N PHE A 133 -2.29 -25.89 29.95
CA PHE A 133 -2.63 -26.90 30.95
C PHE A 133 -2.14 -26.47 32.33
N GLY A 134 -3.05 -26.38 33.27
CA GLY A 134 -2.73 -26.20 34.69
C GLY A 134 -3.01 -27.44 35.49
N PHE A 135 -2.11 -27.82 36.37
CA PHE A 135 -2.32 -28.85 37.37
C PHE A 135 -1.69 -28.44 38.70
N GLY A 136 -2.31 -28.81 39.76
CA GLY A 136 -1.84 -28.44 41.10
C GLY A 136 -2.63 -29.15 42.18
N GLY A 137 -2.24 -28.92 43.40
CA GLY A 137 -2.89 -29.51 44.57
C GLY A 137 -2.41 -28.88 45.90
N THR A 138 -3.07 -29.24 46.97
CA THR A 138 -2.70 -28.85 48.32
C THR A 138 -2.34 -30.09 49.14
N ASN A 139 -1.16 -30.07 49.71
CA ASN A 139 -0.70 -31.18 50.58
C ASN A 139 -0.03 -30.58 51.82
N GLY A 140 -0.54 -30.97 53.03
CA GLY A 140 0.04 -30.52 54.28
C GLY A 140 -0.01 -29.02 54.53
N GLY A 141 -0.96 -28.29 53.92
CA GLY A 141 -1.06 -26.82 53.99
C GLY A 141 -0.32 -26.08 52.89
N VAL A 142 0.53 -26.77 52.12
CA VAL A 142 1.26 -26.17 50.98
C VAL A 142 0.46 -26.34 49.70
N SER A 143 0.17 -25.25 49.03
CA SER A 143 -0.44 -25.24 47.70
C SER A 143 0.66 -25.16 46.63
N TRP A 144 0.59 -26.02 45.65
CA TRP A 144 1.52 -26.02 44.51
C TRP A 144 0.77 -26.17 43.20
N GLY A 145 1.36 -25.65 42.15
CA GLY A 145 0.80 -25.76 40.81
C GLY A 145 1.86 -25.64 39.74
N ALA A 146 1.54 -26.19 38.57
CA ALA A 146 2.33 -26.01 37.38
C ALA A 146 1.42 -25.64 36.21
N LEU A 147 1.92 -24.80 35.34
CA LEU A 147 1.27 -24.33 34.16
C LEU A 147 2.14 -24.65 32.95
N ILE A 148 1.63 -25.43 32.02
CA ILE A 148 2.28 -25.76 30.74
C ILE A 148 1.55 -24.97 29.65
N GLN A 149 2.29 -24.21 28.88
CA GLN A 149 1.78 -23.43 27.81
C GLN A 149 2.49 -23.78 26.49
N ALA A 150 1.69 -23.99 25.45
CA ALA A 150 2.17 -24.20 24.09
C ALA A 150 1.41 -23.31 23.12
N LEU A 151 2.16 -22.55 22.30
CA LEU A 151 1.63 -21.66 21.28
C LEU A 151 2.29 -22.00 19.94
N ASP A 152 1.49 -22.15 18.90
CA ASP A 152 1.92 -22.17 17.50
C ASP A 152 0.96 -21.28 16.72
N SER A 153 1.45 -20.14 16.26
CA SER A 153 0.65 -19.13 15.58
C SER A 153 1.30 -18.78 14.26
N ASN A 154 0.53 -18.87 13.18
CA ASN A 154 0.93 -18.45 11.85
C ASN A 154 0.01 -17.32 11.41
N ALA A 155 0.58 -16.26 10.84
CA ALA A 155 -0.13 -15.15 10.23
C ALA A 155 0.47 -14.85 8.87
N ASP A 156 -0.32 -15.08 7.83
CA ASP A 156 0.07 -14.80 6.45
C ASP A 156 -0.62 -13.50 6.02
N ALA A 157 0.14 -12.61 5.40
CA ALA A 157 -0.36 -11.38 4.83
C ALA A 157 0.05 -11.29 3.36
N ASN A 158 -0.88 -10.94 2.50
CA ASN A 158 -0.63 -10.72 1.08
C ASN A 158 -1.25 -9.38 0.65
N LEU A 159 -0.41 -8.45 0.26
CA LEU A 159 -0.80 -7.15 -0.25
C LEU A 159 -0.44 -7.06 -1.74
N LEU A 160 -1.44 -6.82 -2.57
CA LEU A 160 -1.27 -6.55 -4.00
C LEU A 160 -1.88 -5.19 -4.33
N SER A 161 -1.06 -4.28 -4.84
CA SER A 161 -1.52 -2.97 -5.31
C SER A 161 -1.09 -2.74 -6.75
N THR A 162 -2.03 -2.36 -7.61
CA THR A 162 -1.77 -2.18 -9.04
C THR A 162 -2.21 -0.80 -9.53
N PRO A 163 -1.45 0.28 -9.20
CA PRO A 163 -1.74 1.61 -9.74
C PRO A 163 -1.49 1.66 -11.25
N LYS A 164 -2.34 2.39 -11.96
CA LYS A 164 -2.27 2.55 -13.42
C LYS A 164 -2.49 4.01 -13.78
N ILE A 165 -1.70 4.52 -14.72
CA ILE A 165 -1.81 5.88 -15.22
C ILE A 165 -1.47 5.95 -16.71
N ILE A 166 -2.16 6.81 -17.44
CA ILE A 166 -1.83 7.14 -18.83
C ILE A 166 -1.24 8.54 -18.84
N THR A 167 -0.09 8.69 -19.46
CA THR A 167 0.61 9.97 -19.59
C THR A 167 1.10 10.19 -21.01
N MET A 168 1.36 11.45 -21.38
CA MET A 168 1.99 11.79 -22.65
C MET A 168 3.50 11.61 -22.60
N ASP A 169 4.10 11.38 -23.76
CA ASP A 169 5.56 11.34 -23.90
C ASP A 169 6.22 12.62 -23.40
N ASN A 170 7.29 12.47 -22.62
CA ASN A 170 8.05 13.54 -21.95
C ASN A 170 7.21 14.45 -21.03
N GLN A 171 6.15 13.92 -20.42
CA GLN A 171 5.35 14.65 -19.46
C GLN A 171 5.24 13.92 -18.13
N GLU A 172 5.53 14.64 -17.05
CA GLU A 172 5.35 14.14 -15.69
C GLU A 172 3.86 13.99 -15.37
N SER A 173 3.50 12.87 -14.78
CA SER A 173 2.14 12.58 -14.33
C SER A 173 2.17 11.84 -13.01
N SER A 174 1.19 12.10 -12.16
CA SER A 174 1.09 11.47 -10.84
C SER A 174 -0.33 10.98 -10.54
N ILE A 175 -0.39 9.88 -9.82
CA ILE A 175 -1.62 9.35 -9.22
C ILE A 175 -1.38 9.10 -7.75
N ILE A 176 -2.32 9.54 -6.89
CA ILE A 176 -2.31 9.30 -5.45
C ILE A 176 -3.65 8.69 -5.09
N VAL A 177 -3.61 7.52 -4.47
CA VAL A 177 -4.80 6.81 -3.96
C VAL A 177 -4.56 6.47 -2.50
N GLY A 178 -5.31 7.11 -1.61
CA GLY A 178 -5.06 6.94 -0.18
C GLY A 178 -5.98 7.77 0.70
N GLN A 179 -5.54 7.99 1.92
CA GLN A 179 -6.25 8.73 2.96
C GLN A 179 -5.38 9.88 3.47
N ASN A 180 -6.03 10.97 3.85
CA ASN A 180 -5.37 12.11 4.47
C ASN A 180 -5.52 12.02 5.99
N ILE A 181 -4.41 11.81 6.71
CA ILE A 181 -4.40 11.64 8.17
C ILE A 181 -3.88 12.88 8.87
N PRO A 182 -4.45 13.25 10.04
CA PRO A 182 -3.91 14.31 10.87
C PRO A 182 -2.76 13.80 11.75
N ILE A 183 -1.62 14.47 11.68
CA ILE A 183 -0.46 14.21 12.55
C ILE A 183 -0.27 15.40 13.47
N LYS A 184 -0.16 15.14 14.78
CA LYS A 184 0.16 16.17 15.77
C LYS A 184 1.64 16.56 15.66
N THR A 185 1.91 17.82 15.31
CA THR A 185 3.28 18.33 15.17
C THR A 185 3.74 19.19 16.34
N GLY A 186 2.83 19.58 17.23
CA GLY A 186 3.17 20.36 18.41
C GLY A 186 2.02 20.44 19.39
N GLU A 187 2.36 20.48 20.67
CA GLU A 187 1.45 20.77 21.77
C GLU A 187 2.08 21.85 22.64
N SER A 188 1.39 22.94 22.83
CA SER A 188 1.82 24.01 23.71
C SER A 188 0.78 24.21 24.81
N THR A 189 1.21 24.05 26.06
CA THR A 189 0.40 24.36 27.24
C THR A 189 0.86 25.70 27.78
N THR A 190 -0.03 26.71 27.74
CA THR A 190 0.23 27.98 28.40
C THR A 190 -0.23 27.87 29.84
N SER A 191 0.72 27.73 30.77
CA SER A 191 0.46 27.81 32.22
C SER A 191 0.33 29.26 32.63
N GLY A 192 -0.89 29.82 32.60
CA GLY A 192 -1.23 31.13 33.12
C GLY A 192 -2.59 31.03 33.77
N ASP A 193 -2.59 31.19 35.09
CA ASP A 193 -3.77 31.48 35.93
C ASP A 193 -5.03 30.61 35.69
N GLY A 194 -4.96 29.33 36.09
CA GLY A 194 -6.14 28.52 36.43
C GLY A 194 -6.89 27.83 35.28
N THR A 195 -6.58 28.08 34.01
CA THR A 195 -7.20 27.38 32.88
C THR A 195 -6.12 26.94 31.87
N SER A 196 -5.76 25.66 31.88
CA SER A 196 -4.89 25.09 30.84
C SER A 196 -5.68 24.96 29.56
N ASN A 197 -5.37 25.77 28.55
CA ASN A 197 -5.91 25.63 27.22
C ASN A 197 -4.79 25.08 26.30
N PRO A 198 -4.75 23.78 26.03
CA PRO A 198 -3.72 23.21 25.18
C PRO A 198 -3.99 23.57 23.72
N PHE A 199 -3.02 24.22 23.09
CA PHE A 199 -3.00 24.40 21.63
C PHE A 199 -2.30 23.22 20.98
N THR A 200 -3.02 22.49 20.13
CA THR A 200 -2.47 21.38 19.35
C THR A 200 -2.32 21.83 17.90
N THR A 201 -1.11 21.76 17.37
CA THR A 201 -0.85 21.98 15.94
C THR A 201 -0.95 20.64 15.20
N ILE A 202 -1.77 20.62 14.15
CA ILE A 202 -2.01 19.42 13.34
C ILE A 202 -1.53 19.69 11.92
N THR A 203 -0.67 18.81 11.41
CA THR A 203 -0.32 18.75 10.00
C THR A 203 -1.02 17.53 9.38
N ARG A 204 -1.51 17.69 8.14
CA ARG A 204 -2.14 16.57 7.43
C ARG A 204 -1.15 15.97 6.44
N GLU A 205 -1.08 14.65 6.41
CA GLU A 205 -0.22 13.90 5.49
C GLU A 205 -1.07 12.88 4.72
N ASP A 206 -0.77 12.76 3.42
CA ASP A 206 -1.44 11.80 2.54
C ASP A 206 -0.71 10.46 2.63
N ILE A 207 -1.42 9.44 3.07
CA ILE A 207 -0.95 8.05 3.14
C ILE A 207 -1.70 7.19 2.13
N GLY A 208 -1.00 6.24 1.51
CA GLY A 208 -1.56 5.35 0.50
C GLY A 208 -0.55 5.02 -0.57
N VAL A 209 -1.02 4.78 -1.78
CA VAL A 209 -0.21 4.47 -2.95
C VAL A 209 -0.05 5.72 -3.80
N LYS A 210 1.19 6.13 -4.05
CA LYS A 210 1.55 7.26 -4.91
C LYS A 210 2.50 6.79 -6.00
N LEU A 211 2.18 7.09 -7.24
CA LEU A 211 3.01 6.84 -8.41
C LEU A 211 3.23 8.16 -9.14
N LEU A 212 4.47 8.56 -9.27
CA LEU A 212 4.92 9.68 -10.09
C LEU A 212 5.80 9.12 -11.21
N VAL A 213 5.52 9.49 -12.45
CA VAL A 213 6.24 8.94 -13.59
C VAL A 213 6.37 9.92 -14.74
N THR A 214 7.54 9.90 -15.36
CA THR A 214 7.85 10.63 -16.59
C THR A 214 8.39 9.65 -17.62
N PRO A 215 7.58 9.25 -18.61
CA PRO A 215 8.07 8.42 -19.71
C PRO A 215 8.75 9.26 -20.78
N SER A 216 9.71 8.65 -21.47
CA SER A 216 10.34 9.18 -22.68
C SER A 216 10.52 8.07 -23.70
N ILE A 217 9.83 8.17 -24.83
CA ILE A 217 9.87 7.15 -25.89
C ILE A 217 11.10 7.38 -26.74
N SER A 218 11.95 6.36 -26.84
CA SER A 218 13.13 6.34 -27.70
C SER A 218 12.83 5.58 -29.01
N GLU A 219 13.75 5.65 -29.98
CA GLU A 219 13.63 4.87 -31.21
C GLU A 219 13.55 3.36 -30.90
N GLY A 220 12.74 2.62 -31.68
CA GLY A 220 12.64 1.17 -31.57
C GLY A 220 11.69 0.63 -30.48
N ASN A 221 10.71 1.40 -30.05
CA ASN A 221 9.71 1.01 -29.01
C ASN A 221 10.26 0.93 -27.58
N LEU A 222 11.45 1.46 -27.34
CA LEU A 222 12.04 1.52 -26.01
C LEU A 222 11.51 2.72 -25.25
N VAL A 223 11.03 2.51 -24.02
CA VAL A 223 10.54 3.55 -23.13
C VAL A 223 11.50 3.72 -21.97
N ARG A 224 12.07 4.92 -21.84
CA ARG A 224 12.79 5.33 -20.64
C ARG A 224 11.78 5.91 -19.67
N LEU A 225 11.84 5.46 -18.45
CA LEU A 225 10.91 5.82 -17.39
C LEU A 225 11.68 6.36 -16.19
N GLU A 226 11.39 7.58 -15.81
CA GLU A 226 11.74 8.11 -14.49
C GLU A 226 10.56 7.92 -13.56
N ILE A 227 10.77 7.16 -12.46
CA ILE A 227 9.68 6.68 -11.61
C ILE A 227 10.00 6.99 -10.16
N THR A 228 9.01 7.51 -9.46
CA THR A 228 8.97 7.56 -8.00
C THR A 228 7.69 6.88 -7.54
N GLN A 229 7.83 5.71 -6.92
CA GLN A 229 6.74 4.91 -6.36
C GLN A 229 6.83 4.95 -4.84
N GLU A 230 5.76 5.34 -4.20
CA GLU A 230 5.64 5.40 -2.75
C GLU A 230 4.40 4.62 -2.29
N ILE A 231 4.57 3.84 -1.22
CA ILE A 231 3.46 3.21 -0.50
C ILE A 231 3.63 3.57 0.96
N SER A 232 2.58 4.12 1.54
CA SER A 232 2.53 4.44 2.96
C SER A 232 1.26 3.85 3.58
N SER A 233 1.39 3.32 4.78
CA SER A 233 0.29 2.76 5.57
C SER A 233 0.44 3.13 7.04
N ILE A 234 -0.67 3.11 7.78
CA ILE A 234 -0.62 3.25 9.23
C ILE A 234 -0.17 1.90 9.80
N ALA A 235 0.80 1.92 10.71
CA ALA A 235 1.17 0.73 11.47
C ALA A 235 0.09 0.43 12.51
N ASP A 236 -0.29 -0.85 12.65
CA ASP A 236 -1.15 -1.30 13.73
C ASP A 236 -0.39 -1.18 15.06
N SER A 237 -0.45 0.01 15.67
CA SER A 237 0.10 0.20 17.01
C SER A 237 -0.91 -0.28 18.04
N THR A 238 -0.58 -1.32 18.76
CA THR A 238 -1.40 -1.88 19.86
C THR A 238 -1.35 -0.98 21.13
N GLU A 239 -0.43 -0.04 21.17
CA GLU A 239 -0.33 0.92 22.24
C GLU A 239 -1.10 2.19 21.89
N VAL A 240 -1.92 2.65 22.81
CA VAL A 240 -2.64 3.93 22.74
C VAL A 240 -1.61 5.06 22.92
N THR A 241 -0.73 5.21 21.96
CA THR A 241 0.17 6.35 21.88
C THR A 241 -0.57 7.47 21.14
N THR A 242 -0.39 8.68 21.63
CA THR A 242 -1.00 9.90 21.06
C THR A 242 -0.47 10.19 19.65
N ASP A 243 0.47 9.39 19.15
CA ASP A 243 1.18 9.57 17.90
C ASP A 243 0.89 8.43 16.91
N VAL A 244 0.76 8.76 15.63
CA VAL A 244 0.47 7.80 14.55
C VAL A 244 1.80 7.37 13.93
N VAL A 245 2.09 6.07 13.99
CA VAL A 245 3.26 5.49 13.31
C VAL A 245 2.88 5.13 11.88
N THR A 246 3.60 5.67 10.91
CA THR A 246 3.42 5.36 9.49
C THR A 246 4.56 4.48 8.99
N GLN A 247 4.23 3.49 8.19
CA GLN A 247 5.20 2.69 7.45
C GLN A 247 5.27 3.21 6.02
N LYS A 248 6.48 3.52 5.56
CA LYS A 248 6.72 4.06 4.22
C LYS A 248 7.69 3.17 3.45
N ARG A 249 7.35 2.88 2.20
CA ARG A 249 8.18 2.18 1.24
C ARG A 249 8.27 3.03 -0.01
N GLU A 250 9.48 3.42 -0.42
CA GLU A 250 9.70 4.31 -1.55
C GLU A 250 10.80 3.73 -2.46
N ILE A 251 10.53 3.74 -3.76
CA ILE A 251 11.48 3.38 -4.81
C ILE A 251 11.54 4.56 -5.78
N LYS A 252 12.74 5.10 -5.99
CA LYS A 252 13.02 6.12 -7.00
C LYS A 252 14.09 5.58 -7.93
N THR A 253 13.77 5.46 -9.23
CA THR A 253 14.67 4.86 -10.20
C THR A 253 14.40 5.35 -11.62
N ASN A 254 15.44 5.21 -12.47
CA ASN A 254 15.36 5.43 -13.91
C ASN A 254 15.63 4.10 -14.60
N VAL A 255 14.69 3.64 -15.42
CA VAL A 255 14.76 2.34 -16.10
C VAL A 255 14.42 2.45 -17.58
N LEU A 256 14.88 1.47 -18.34
CA LEU A 256 14.51 1.25 -19.74
C LEU A 256 13.69 -0.02 -19.83
N ALA A 257 12.59 0.01 -20.55
CA ALA A 257 11.71 -1.12 -20.77
C ALA A 257 11.20 -1.12 -22.21
N ASP A 258 11.03 -2.30 -22.78
CA ASP A 258 10.38 -2.46 -24.08
C ASP A 258 8.85 -2.33 -23.94
N ASP A 259 8.20 -1.93 -25.03
CA ASP A 259 6.74 -1.78 -25.11
C ASP A 259 6.01 -3.09 -24.75
N GLY A 260 5.19 -3.05 -23.70
CA GLY A 260 4.42 -4.20 -23.21
C GLY A 260 5.20 -5.20 -22.36
N GLU A 261 6.51 -5.04 -22.16
CA GLU A 261 7.32 -5.92 -21.33
C GLU A 261 7.19 -5.58 -19.84
N THR A 262 7.17 -6.61 -19.00
CA THR A 262 7.13 -6.44 -17.55
C THR A 262 8.54 -6.52 -16.98
N ILE A 263 8.98 -5.44 -16.36
CA ILE A 263 10.29 -5.35 -15.69
C ILE A 263 10.13 -5.32 -14.17
N VAL A 264 11.17 -5.77 -13.47
CA VAL A 264 11.27 -5.65 -12.01
C VAL A 264 12.02 -4.35 -11.70
N LEU A 265 11.38 -3.43 -10.98
CA LEU A 265 12.02 -2.19 -10.52
C LEU A 265 12.94 -2.41 -9.33
N GLY A 266 12.56 -3.35 -8.48
CA GLY A 266 13.30 -3.66 -7.28
C GLY A 266 12.47 -4.47 -6.29
N GLY A 267 13.07 -4.76 -5.15
CA GLY A 267 12.40 -5.50 -4.10
C GLY A 267 13.24 -5.57 -2.85
N LEU A 268 12.65 -6.12 -1.79
CA LEU A 268 13.27 -6.33 -0.50
C LEU A 268 12.80 -7.68 0.05
N ILE A 269 13.74 -8.50 0.44
CA ILE A 269 13.46 -9.73 1.20
C ILE A 269 14.08 -9.55 2.57
N THR A 270 13.24 -9.57 3.58
CA THR A 270 13.67 -9.47 4.98
C THR A 270 13.21 -10.71 5.71
N GLU A 271 14.10 -11.30 6.49
CA GLU A 271 13.81 -12.40 7.40
C GLU A 271 14.39 -12.06 8.77
N ASP A 272 13.51 -11.95 9.75
CA ASP A 272 13.86 -11.71 11.15
C ASP A 272 13.55 -12.96 11.95
N TYR A 273 14.57 -13.48 12.63
CA TYR A 273 14.48 -14.65 13.46
C TYR A 273 14.90 -14.31 14.87
N LYS A 274 13.95 -14.36 15.80
CA LYS A 274 14.16 -14.00 17.19
C LYS A 274 13.82 -15.18 18.09
N THR A 275 14.77 -15.63 18.86
CA THR A 275 14.56 -16.64 19.89
C THR A 275 14.81 -16.04 21.26
N ARG A 276 13.80 -16.13 22.11
CA ARG A 276 13.88 -15.75 23.52
C ARG A 276 13.82 -17.01 24.37
N VAL A 277 14.76 -17.14 25.28
CA VAL A 277 14.79 -18.24 26.26
C VAL A 277 14.86 -17.64 27.66
N SER A 278 13.81 -17.83 28.41
CA SER A 278 13.72 -17.45 29.82
C SER A 278 13.81 -18.73 30.68
N LYS A 279 14.78 -18.80 31.55
CA LYS A 279 15.05 -20.02 32.36
C LYS A 279 15.36 -19.68 33.80
N VAL A 280 15.07 -20.63 34.72
CA VAL A 280 15.56 -20.58 36.09
C VAL A 280 17.04 -20.92 36.07
N PRO A 281 17.95 -20.06 36.63
CA PRO A 281 19.37 -20.37 36.70
C PRO A 281 19.63 -21.72 37.34
N PHE A 282 20.61 -22.47 36.84
CA PHE A 282 21.02 -23.83 37.22
C PHE A 282 19.97 -24.92 36.88
N LEU A 283 18.68 -24.77 37.24
CA LEU A 283 17.65 -25.78 36.98
C LEU A 283 17.32 -25.88 35.48
N GLY A 284 17.23 -24.75 34.79
CA GLY A 284 16.94 -24.71 33.35
C GLY A 284 18.05 -25.29 32.47
N ASP A 285 19.26 -25.50 33.01
CA ASP A 285 20.40 -26.02 32.25
C ASP A 285 20.61 -27.53 32.44
N ILE A 286 19.82 -28.20 33.32
CA ILE A 286 19.91 -29.62 33.53
C ILE A 286 19.41 -30.39 32.30
N PRO A 287 20.23 -31.29 31.73
CA PRO A 287 19.76 -32.09 30.59
C PRO A 287 18.53 -32.92 31.00
N TRP A 288 17.55 -33.01 30.09
CA TRP A 288 16.25 -33.69 30.20
C TRP A 288 15.25 -32.98 31.11
N VAL A 289 15.63 -32.56 32.31
CA VAL A 289 14.73 -31.93 33.31
C VAL A 289 14.63 -30.41 33.10
N GLY A 290 15.65 -29.77 32.55
CA GLY A 290 15.71 -28.32 32.39
C GLY A 290 14.60 -27.74 31.48
N ALA A 291 14.01 -28.57 30.62
CA ALA A 291 12.85 -28.13 29.80
C ALA A 291 11.63 -27.75 30.66
N LEU A 292 11.51 -28.32 31.89
CA LEU A 292 10.43 -28.00 32.83
C LEU A 292 10.65 -26.68 33.60
N PHE A 293 11.84 -26.06 33.47
CA PHE A 293 12.21 -24.82 34.18
C PHE A 293 12.63 -23.73 33.22
N ARG A 294 12.16 -23.79 31.98
CA ARG A 294 12.39 -22.76 30.97
C ARG A 294 11.16 -22.51 30.11
N SER A 295 11.11 -21.32 29.57
CA SER A 295 10.21 -20.90 28.50
C SER A 295 11.04 -20.55 27.29
N THR A 296 10.63 -21.04 26.13
CA THR A 296 11.27 -20.74 24.86
C THR A 296 10.21 -20.17 23.89
N GLU A 297 10.46 -19.00 23.37
CA GLU A 297 9.64 -18.38 22.35
C GLU A 297 10.52 -18.15 21.12
N THR A 298 10.03 -18.57 19.97
CA THR A 298 10.68 -18.35 18.69
C THR A 298 9.71 -17.62 17.78
N GLN A 299 10.12 -16.47 17.32
CA GLN A 299 9.39 -15.66 16.35
C GLN A 299 10.20 -15.58 15.06
N ARG A 300 9.56 -15.86 13.95
CA ARG A 300 10.12 -15.70 12.62
C ARG A 300 9.17 -14.83 11.82
N VAL A 301 9.68 -13.72 11.32
CA VAL A 301 8.94 -12.81 10.43
C VAL A 301 9.68 -12.72 9.12
N LYS A 302 9.02 -13.07 8.03
CA LYS A 302 9.56 -12.96 6.69
C LYS A 302 8.67 -12.03 5.87
N THR A 303 9.27 -11.03 5.25
CA THR A 303 8.58 -10.08 4.36
C THR A 303 9.29 -10.03 3.02
N ASN A 304 8.56 -10.29 1.95
CA ASN A 304 9.04 -10.21 0.58
C ASN A 304 8.26 -9.09 -0.11
N LEU A 305 8.95 -8.05 -0.53
CA LEU A 305 8.42 -6.95 -1.34
C LEU A 305 9.01 -7.03 -2.73
N LEU A 306 8.17 -7.01 -3.75
CA LEU A 306 8.57 -6.93 -5.16
C LEU A 306 7.73 -5.88 -5.87
N VAL A 307 8.41 -5.08 -6.71
CA VAL A 307 7.75 -4.03 -7.51
C VAL A 307 8.03 -4.29 -8.97
N PHE A 308 6.96 -4.44 -9.72
CA PHE A 308 6.96 -4.65 -11.17
C PHE A 308 6.39 -3.44 -11.88
N LEU A 309 6.81 -3.26 -13.12
CA LEU A 309 6.28 -2.22 -14.00
C LEU A 309 6.14 -2.75 -15.41
N ARG A 310 5.07 -2.29 -16.10
CA ARG A 310 4.83 -2.57 -17.51
C ARG A 310 4.40 -1.29 -18.21
N PRO A 311 5.21 -0.70 -19.09
CA PRO A 311 4.79 0.36 -19.99
C PRO A 311 4.09 -0.22 -21.22
N THR A 312 3.11 0.49 -21.77
CA THR A 312 2.48 0.16 -23.05
C THR A 312 2.29 1.44 -23.86
N ILE A 313 2.86 1.50 -25.05
CA ILE A 313 2.80 2.69 -25.92
C ILE A 313 1.47 2.71 -26.68
N LEU A 314 0.71 3.80 -26.56
CA LEU A 314 -0.55 4.03 -27.23
C LEU A 314 -0.36 5.07 -28.36
N ARG A 315 -0.15 4.60 -29.60
CA ARG A 315 0.10 5.48 -30.74
C ARG A 315 -1.16 5.93 -31.44
N ASN A 316 -2.20 5.09 -31.41
CA ASN A 316 -3.44 5.32 -32.12
C ASN A 316 -4.62 5.42 -31.15
N LYS A 317 -5.65 6.19 -31.57
CA LYS A 317 -6.91 6.33 -30.81
C LYS A 317 -7.60 4.99 -30.58
N GLU A 318 -7.53 4.08 -31.56
CA GLU A 318 -8.12 2.75 -31.47
C GLU A 318 -7.45 1.89 -30.38
N GLN A 319 -6.12 1.93 -30.27
CA GLN A 319 -5.39 1.23 -29.21
C GLN A 319 -5.78 1.76 -27.84
N ALA A 320 -5.87 3.09 -27.67
CA ALA A 320 -6.31 3.69 -26.42
C ALA A 320 -7.73 3.27 -26.05
N ARG A 321 -8.64 3.18 -27.03
CA ARG A 321 -10.01 2.71 -26.84
C ARG A 321 -10.06 1.26 -26.44
N GLN A 322 -9.35 0.37 -27.16
CA GLN A 322 -9.28 -1.05 -26.85
C GLN A 322 -8.79 -1.31 -25.43
N VAL A 323 -7.71 -0.65 -25.02
CA VAL A 323 -7.18 -0.76 -23.64
C VAL A 323 -8.21 -0.29 -22.62
N SER A 324 -8.92 0.81 -22.88
CA SER A 324 -9.96 1.30 -21.98
C SER A 324 -11.13 0.32 -21.86
N GLU A 325 -11.59 -0.26 -22.98
CA GLU A 325 -12.63 -1.27 -23.01
C GLU A 325 -12.20 -2.56 -22.30
N GLU A 326 -10.96 -3.01 -22.51
CA GLU A 326 -10.41 -4.20 -21.83
C GLU A 326 -10.39 -4.01 -20.31
N LYS A 327 -9.89 -2.85 -19.85
CA LYS A 327 -9.84 -2.56 -18.40
C LYS A 327 -11.24 -2.41 -17.78
N PHE A 328 -12.16 -1.80 -18.52
CA PHE A 328 -13.57 -1.72 -18.10
C PHE A 328 -14.19 -3.11 -17.99
N ASN A 329 -13.94 -3.98 -18.97
CA ASN A 329 -14.42 -5.35 -18.99
C ASN A 329 -13.88 -6.17 -17.82
N ALA A 330 -12.57 -6.08 -17.56
CA ALA A 330 -11.94 -6.76 -16.43
C ALA A 330 -12.53 -6.30 -15.08
N LEU A 331 -12.81 -5.00 -14.94
CA LEU A 331 -13.42 -4.46 -13.72
C LEU A 331 -14.86 -4.98 -13.53
N TRP A 332 -15.60 -5.10 -14.64
CA TRP A 332 -16.95 -5.63 -14.62
C TRP A 332 -17.00 -7.12 -14.25
N GLU A 333 -16.09 -7.92 -14.81
CA GLU A 333 -15.94 -9.34 -14.47
C GLU A 333 -15.58 -9.54 -13.00
N LEU A 334 -14.70 -8.70 -12.47
CA LEU A 334 -14.36 -8.71 -11.04
C LEU A 334 -15.59 -8.42 -10.16
N ASN A 335 -16.43 -7.46 -10.56
CA ASN A 335 -17.66 -7.12 -9.85
C ASN A 335 -18.70 -8.28 -9.88
N LEU A 336 -18.78 -9.00 -11.00
CA LEU A 336 -19.61 -10.19 -11.10
C LEU A 336 -19.10 -11.31 -10.20
N GLY A 337 -17.78 -11.54 -10.17
CA GLY A 337 -17.14 -12.52 -9.29
C GLY A 337 -17.40 -12.25 -7.81
N ILE A 338 -17.31 -11.01 -7.37
CA ILE A 338 -17.63 -10.61 -5.98
C ILE A 338 -19.12 -10.85 -5.66
N LYS A 339 -20.02 -10.61 -6.62
CA LYS A 339 -21.45 -10.91 -6.43
C LYS A 339 -21.73 -12.42 -6.37
N GLU A 340 -21.03 -13.23 -7.14
CA GLU A 340 -21.12 -14.69 -7.10
C GLU A 340 -20.66 -15.29 -5.77
N ASP A 341 -19.56 -14.80 -5.21
CA ASP A 341 -19.07 -15.24 -3.90
C ASP A 341 -20.02 -14.85 -2.76
N ARG A 342 -20.62 -13.68 -2.83
CA ARG A 342 -21.66 -13.27 -1.88
C ARG A 342 -22.99 -14.05 -2.05
N GLY A 343 -23.27 -14.51 -3.24
CA GLY A 343 -24.48 -15.30 -3.57
C GLY A 343 -24.44 -16.75 -3.09
N ARG A 344 -23.25 -17.31 -2.76
CA ARG A 344 -23.13 -18.66 -2.15
C ARG A 344 -23.74 -18.77 -0.76
N ILE A 345 -24.03 -17.65 -0.11
CA ILE A 345 -24.70 -17.61 1.21
C ILE A 345 -26.24 -17.47 1.08
N ARG A 346 -26.77 -17.21 -0.11
CA ARG A 346 -28.20 -17.16 -0.41
C ARG A 346 -28.46 -17.96 -1.68
N GLU A 347 -29.42 -18.89 -1.60
CA GLU A 347 -29.89 -19.67 -2.75
C GLU A 347 -30.19 -18.75 -3.94
N ARG A 348 -29.51 -19.01 -5.05
CA ARG A 348 -29.57 -18.23 -6.28
C ARG A 348 -30.85 -18.60 -7.03
N SER A 349 -31.70 -17.64 -7.32
CA SER A 349 -32.68 -17.78 -8.38
C SER A 349 -31.96 -17.84 -9.72
N GLU A 350 -32.04 -18.98 -10.41
CA GLU A 350 -31.46 -19.19 -11.73
C GLU A 350 -32.07 -18.16 -12.72
N GLY A 351 -31.22 -17.38 -13.37
CA GLY A 351 -31.58 -16.76 -14.64
C GLY A 351 -31.35 -15.26 -14.82
N GLU A 352 -30.93 -14.48 -13.85
CA GLU A 352 -30.72 -13.03 -14.05
C GLU A 352 -29.29 -12.71 -14.54
N ILE A 353 -29.16 -12.68 -15.87
CA ILE A 353 -27.97 -12.15 -16.52
C ILE A 353 -28.06 -10.62 -16.42
N ILE A 354 -27.25 -10.03 -15.54
CA ILE A 354 -27.12 -8.57 -15.48
C ILE A 354 -26.48 -8.10 -16.78
N PRO A 355 -27.18 -7.31 -17.61
CA PRO A 355 -26.63 -6.85 -18.88
C PRO A 355 -25.42 -5.96 -18.60
N ARG A 356 -24.35 -6.21 -19.36
CA ARG A 356 -23.13 -5.43 -19.29
C ARG A 356 -23.37 -4.05 -19.91
N PRO A 357 -23.20 -2.94 -19.17
CA PRO A 357 -23.31 -1.61 -19.75
C PRO A 357 -22.17 -1.37 -20.75
N ALA A 358 -22.44 -0.64 -21.83
CA ALA A 358 -21.40 -0.17 -22.72
C ALA A 358 -20.52 0.87 -22.00
N LEU A 359 -19.22 0.95 -22.35
CA LEU A 359 -18.31 1.93 -21.74
C LEU A 359 -18.84 3.37 -21.88
N GLU A 360 -19.45 3.68 -23.01
CA GLU A 360 -20.05 4.99 -23.30
C GLU A 360 -21.20 5.33 -22.34
N SER A 361 -21.98 4.35 -21.87
CA SER A 361 -23.11 4.59 -20.98
C SER A 361 -22.73 5.14 -19.59
N LEU A 362 -21.47 4.97 -19.17
CA LEU A 362 -20.94 5.58 -17.95
C LEU A 362 -20.96 7.11 -18.00
N PHE A 363 -20.88 7.67 -19.20
CA PHE A 363 -20.80 9.14 -19.44
C PHE A 363 -22.17 9.72 -19.85
N GLU A 364 -23.16 8.90 -20.18
CA GLU A 364 -24.51 9.32 -20.56
C GLU A 364 -25.45 9.58 -19.36
N GLY A 365 -24.93 9.54 -18.14
CA GLY A 365 -25.67 9.86 -16.92
C GLY A 365 -26.57 8.72 -16.41
N ASN A 366 -26.57 7.57 -17.04
CA ASN A 366 -27.20 6.37 -16.51
C ASN A 366 -26.40 5.87 -15.30
N ARG A 367 -26.95 6.09 -14.11
CA ARG A 367 -26.41 5.54 -12.88
C ARG A 367 -26.48 4.02 -12.97
N LEU A 368 -25.42 3.33 -12.60
CA LEU A 368 -25.36 1.86 -12.51
C LEU A 368 -26.51 1.23 -11.67
N ASN A 369 -27.28 2.05 -10.98
CA ASN A 369 -28.44 1.65 -10.17
C ASN A 369 -29.76 1.57 -10.95
N ASP A 370 -29.86 2.15 -12.16
CA ASP A 370 -31.13 2.17 -12.90
C ASP A 370 -31.39 0.87 -13.67
N THR A 371 -30.47 -0.08 -13.65
CA THR A 371 -30.62 -1.41 -14.29
C THR A 371 -31.01 -2.53 -13.34
N ILE A 372 -31.33 -2.21 -12.07
CA ILE A 372 -31.94 -3.20 -11.18
C ILE A 372 -33.44 -3.09 -11.40
N PRO A 373 -34.10 -4.07 -12.02
CA PRO A 373 -35.54 -4.05 -12.14
C PRO A 373 -36.15 -3.98 -10.74
N GLU A 374 -37.00 -2.97 -10.53
CA GLU A 374 -37.82 -2.83 -9.33
C GLU A 374 -38.61 -4.13 -9.17
N LYS A 375 -38.50 -4.79 -8.03
CA LYS A 375 -39.27 -5.98 -7.73
C LYS A 375 -40.72 -5.63 -7.89
N GLU A 376 -41.43 -6.23 -8.88
CA GLU A 376 -42.89 -6.30 -8.89
C GLU A 376 -43.34 -6.87 -7.55
N GLU A 377 -44.01 -6.07 -6.75
CA GLU A 377 -44.76 -6.52 -5.59
C GLU A 377 -45.76 -7.57 -6.07
N VAL A 378 -45.49 -8.82 -5.74
CA VAL A 378 -46.52 -9.88 -5.85
C VAL A 378 -47.57 -9.52 -4.83
N THR A 379 -48.65 -8.93 -5.30
CA THR A 379 -49.91 -8.83 -4.54
C THR A 379 -50.38 -10.25 -4.25
N GLU A 380 -50.26 -10.67 -2.99
CA GLU A 380 -51.02 -11.81 -2.47
C GLU A 380 -52.53 -11.52 -2.65
N GLY A 381 -53.11 -12.19 -3.61
CA GLY A 381 -54.55 -12.28 -3.75
C GLY A 381 -55.07 -13.23 -2.67
N GLU A 382 -55.96 -12.70 -1.85
CA GLU A 382 -56.87 -13.45 -0.99
C GLU A 382 -57.65 -14.50 -1.79
N GLU A 383 -57.63 -15.78 -1.34
CA GLU A 383 -58.79 -16.64 -1.23
C GLU A 383 -58.55 -17.71 -0.15
#